data_07709486f689ad66a52cccf6d5a05d67
#
_entry.id   07709486f689ad66a52cccf6d5a05d67
#
_cell.length_a   1.000
_cell.length_b   1.000
_cell.length_c   1.000
_cell.angle_alpha   90.00
_cell.angle_beta   90.00
_cell.angle_gamma   90.00
#
_symmetry.space_group_name_H-M   'P 1'
#
loop_
_entity.id
_entity.type
_entity.pdbx_description
1 polymer ?
#
loop_
_entity_poly.entity_id
_entity_poly.type
_entity_poly.pdbx_seq_one_letter_code
_entity_poly.pdbx_strand_id
1 'polypeptide(L)'
;LNAPLATTAWTVTAMNQQDAIDRTVVASGQADWNSATFVILGRLVRVRGQNILFSPSQNAIFAVNDTAADIWRSLEEGMPPHAISVEMARSGVDRLEADRHVEAALEDWQRLNLIRPCAPLSTSSAQKPVSQVVAVAGLNIRIVYPAACAFPAISVFRHLEVKGDTADVLLEVVGQGGRVHLLRDGKWILSCSLDELPVMLKGQLLTEVLDYGAYELALHAAALLRNERIVLLCGNPGAGKTTLTLALVHAGFGFVADDVTLLDSRGHGVGLPFAPAVKAGAWPLLAKYCPGLDAVPICRRPDRKRVRFAVPKAFVPLPPAPLPIGCVVLLRRGRDSKASLEPIDPAHALRGLLNGALAPGGELGVTAFEALTQLIGSTETCCLTYSGLDDAVRLISEACR
;
A
#
# COMPACT_ATOMS: atom_id res chain seq x y z
N LEU A 1 17.52 -19.10 24.84
CA LEU A 1 16.44 -18.42 25.49
C LEU A 1 15.52 -17.91 24.39
N ASN A 2 14.50 -18.72 24.08
CA ASN A 2 13.65 -18.65 22.90
C ASN A 2 12.57 -17.58 23.09
N ALA A 3 12.63 -16.49 22.34
CA ALA A 3 11.46 -15.70 21.97
C ALA A 3 11.22 -15.93 20.47
N PRO A 4 9.98 -16.20 20.03
CA PRO A 4 9.70 -16.46 18.63
C PRO A 4 9.91 -15.20 17.79
N LEU A 5 10.60 -15.36 16.66
CA LEU A 5 10.74 -14.36 15.61
C LEU A 5 9.34 -13.95 15.12
N ALA A 6 8.95 -12.73 15.47
CA ALA A 6 7.74 -12.12 14.95
C ALA A 6 7.95 -11.81 13.46
N THR A 7 7.37 -12.62 12.61
CA THR A 7 7.15 -12.35 11.21
C THR A 7 6.35 -11.04 11.11
N THR A 8 6.97 -9.97 10.66
CA THR A 8 6.30 -8.70 10.35
C THR A 8 5.48 -8.86 9.08
N ALA A 9 4.42 -9.66 9.16
CA ALA A 9 3.30 -9.50 8.24
C ALA A 9 2.75 -8.08 8.42
N TRP A 10 2.40 -7.43 7.32
CA TRP A 10 1.65 -6.18 7.31
C TRP A 10 0.35 -6.41 8.10
N THR A 11 0.37 -6.12 9.39
CA THR A 11 -0.75 -6.39 10.28
C THR A 11 -1.86 -5.40 9.93
N VAL A 12 -2.85 -5.87 9.20
CA VAL A 12 -4.18 -5.28 9.23
C VAL A 12 -4.71 -5.57 10.63
N THR A 13 -4.61 -4.61 11.52
CA THR A 13 -5.11 -4.71 12.89
C THR A 13 -6.61 -4.98 12.83
N ALA A 14 -7.04 -6.10 13.39
CA ALA A 14 -8.44 -6.43 13.58
C ALA A 14 -9.18 -5.26 14.22
N MET A 15 -10.21 -4.75 13.57
CA MET A 15 -11.02 -3.65 14.06
C MET A 15 -11.92 -4.10 15.19
N ASN A 16 -11.88 -3.36 16.29
CA ASN A 16 -12.90 -3.39 17.34
C ASN A 16 -14.26 -2.92 16.80
N GLN A 17 -15.31 -3.62 17.14
CA GLN A 17 -16.69 -3.53 16.66
C GLN A 17 -17.48 -2.27 17.14
N GLN A 18 -16.86 -1.17 17.54
CA GLN A 18 -17.57 -0.09 18.22
C GLN A 18 -17.73 1.24 17.45
N ASP A 19 -17.27 1.35 16.21
CA ASP A 19 -17.47 2.57 15.40
C ASP A 19 -18.34 2.31 14.15
N ALA A 20 -19.56 1.89 14.39
CA ALA A 20 -20.63 2.04 13.39
C ALA A 20 -21.28 3.42 13.60
N ILE A 21 -21.55 4.10 12.46
CA ILE A 21 -22.32 5.31 12.24
C ILE A 21 -21.45 6.51 11.82
N ASP A 22 -21.33 6.67 10.53
CA ASP A 22 -21.85 7.85 9.81
C ASP A 22 -21.95 7.48 8.31
N ARG A 23 -23.17 7.21 7.86
CA ARG A 23 -23.49 6.88 6.45
C ARG A 23 -24.10 8.10 5.80
N THR A 24 -23.33 8.82 5.00
CA THR A 24 -23.91 9.64 3.94
C THR A 24 -24.03 8.75 2.70
N VAL A 25 -25.23 8.31 2.43
CA VAL A 25 -25.60 7.52 1.25
C VAL A 25 -25.52 8.45 0.04
N VAL A 26 -24.52 8.27 -0.79
CA VAL A 26 -24.57 8.72 -2.19
C VAL A 26 -25.16 7.58 -2.99
N ALA A 27 -26.39 7.75 -3.46
CA ALA A 27 -27.07 6.82 -4.34
C ALA A 27 -26.32 6.74 -5.67
N SER A 28 -25.54 5.67 -5.87
CA SER A 28 -25.01 5.25 -7.16
C SER A 28 -25.56 3.86 -7.47
N GLY A 29 -26.00 3.67 -8.71
CA GLY A 29 -26.76 2.54 -9.23
C GLY A 29 -26.55 1.21 -8.51
N GLN A 30 -27.64 0.65 -7.98
CA GLN A 30 -27.67 -0.65 -7.33
C GLN A 30 -27.15 -1.70 -8.29
N ALA A 31 -26.03 -2.34 -7.94
CA ALA A 31 -25.64 -3.58 -8.55
C ALA A 31 -26.75 -4.61 -8.28
N ASP A 32 -27.17 -5.31 -9.29
CA ASP A 32 -28.14 -6.39 -9.13
C ASP A 32 -27.44 -7.59 -8.45
N TRP A 33 -27.32 -7.55 -7.14
CA TRP A 33 -26.75 -8.59 -6.31
C TRP A 33 -27.60 -9.87 -6.31
N ASN A 34 -28.85 -9.77 -6.76
CA ASN A 34 -29.85 -10.83 -6.61
C ASN A 34 -29.51 -12.10 -7.39
N SER A 35 -28.77 -11.96 -8.49
CA SER A 35 -28.37 -13.09 -9.36
C SER A 35 -26.84 -13.28 -9.42
N ALA A 36 -26.07 -12.53 -8.65
CA ALA A 36 -24.62 -12.62 -8.68
C ALA A 36 -24.14 -13.97 -8.13
N THR A 37 -23.26 -14.62 -8.86
CA THR A 37 -22.49 -15.79 -8.40
C THR A 37 -21.06 -15.35 -8.06
N PHE A 38 -20.46 -16.01 -7.07
CA PHE A 38 -19.12 -15.64 -6.57
C PHE A 38 -18.19 -16.84 -6.60
N VAL A 39 -16.92 -16.57 -6.91
CA VAL A 39 -15.82 -17.51 -6.65
C VAL A 39 -15.35 -17.26 -5.23
N ILE A 40 -15.33 -18.29 -4.41
CA ILE A 40 -14.82 -18.26 -3.05
C ILE A 40 -13.29 -18.37 -3.10
N LEU A 41 -12.61 -17.42 -2.49
CA LEU A 41 -11.14 -17.33 -2.44
C LEU A 41 -10.62 -17.56 -1.02
N GLY A 42 -11.44 -17.30 -0.02
CA GLY A 42 -11.14 -17.51 1.39
C GLY A 42 -11.54 -18.91 1.88
N ARG A 43 -11.26 -19.17 3.14
CA ARG A 43 -11.66 -20.42 3.82
C ARG A 43 -12.21 -20.12 5.21
N LEU A 44 -13.42 -20.61 5.50
CA LEU A 44 -14.01 -20.55 6.84
C LEU A 44 -13.52 -21.74 7.67
N VAL A 45 -13.07 -21.48 8.88
CA VAL A 45 -12.71 -22.49 9.88
C VAL A 45 -13.29 -22.12 11.24
N ARG A 46 -13.53 -23.11 12.09
CA ARG A 46 -13.96 -22.88 13.48
C ARG A 46 -12.87 -23.33 14.43
N VAL A 47 -12.38 -22.40 15.25
CA VAL A 47 -11.30 -22.66 16.22
C VAL A 47 -11.80 -22.30 17.62
N ARG A 48 -11.88 -23.29 18.52
CA ARG A 48 -12.36 -23.12 19.91
C ARG A 48 -13.69 -22.36 19.99
N GLY A 49 -14.62 -22.65 19.07
CA GLY A 49 -15.94 -22.00 19.02
C GLY A 49 -16.00 -20.67 18.27
N GLN A 50 -14.90 -20.08 17.87
CA GLN A 50 -14.83 -18.85 17.11
C GLN A 50 -14.77 -19.14 15.61
N ASN A 51 -15.58 -18.47 14.80
CA ASN A 51 -15.53 -18.55 13.35
C ASN A 51 -14.44 -17.60 12.82
N ILE A 52 -13.58 -18.12 11.95
CA ILE A 52 -12.43 -17.39 11.37
C ILE A 52 -12.42 -17.61 9.88
N LEU A 53 -12.40 -16.51 9.11
CA LEU A 53 -12.13 -16.51 7.68
C LEU A 53 -10.64 -16.30 7.42
N PHE A 54 -10.03 -17.17 6.65
CA PHE A 54 -8.65 -17.07 6.20
C PHE A 54 -8.61 -16.60 4.75
N SER A 55 -7.79 -15.57 4.46
CA SER A 55 -7.48 -15.10 3.13
C SER A 55 -6.08 -15.55 2.71
N PRO A 56 -5.93 -16.54 1.83
CA PRO A 56 -4.63 -16.98 1.33
C PRO A 56 -3.85 -15.86 0.61
N SER A 57 -4.55 -15.05 -0.19
CA SER A 57 -3.93 -13.97 -0.97
C SER A 57 -3.35 -12.83 -0.13
N GLN A 58 -3.91 -12.60 1.07
CA GLN A 58 -3.46 -11.56 2.00
C GLN A 58 -2.67 -12.13 3.18
N ASN A 59 -2.57 -13.45 3.29
CA ASN A 59 -2.03 -14.15 4.47
C ASN A 59 -2.63 -13.59 5.78
N ALA A 60 -3.95 -13.38 5.81
CA ALA A 60 -4.67 -12.72 6.88
C ALA A 60 -5.84 -13.55 7.38
N ILE A 61 -6.19 -13.37 8.66
CA ILE A 61 -7.35 -13.99 9.28
C ILE A 61 -8.31 -12.92 9.80
N PHE A 62 -9.61 -13.21 9.72
CA PHE A 62 -10.70 -12.33 10.15
C PHE A 62 -11.66 -13.10 11.04
N ALA A 63 -11.87 -12.63 12.26
CA ALA A 63 -12.92 -13.17 13.12
C ALA A 63 -14.29 -12.69 12.59
N VAL A 64 -15.23 -13.62 12.47
CA VAL A 64 -16.59 -13.33 12.01
C VAL A 64 -17.62 -13.86 13.01
N ASN A 65 -18.76 -13.18 13.10
CA ASN A 65 -19.90 -13.65 13.92
C ASN A 65 -20.62 -14.82 13.24
N ASP A 66 -21.55 -15.44 13.96
CA ASP A 66 -22.28 -16.61 13.47
C ASP A 66 -23.12 -16.27 12.24
N THR A 67 -23.78 -15.11 12.19
CA THR A 67 -24.56 -14.65 11.02
C THR A 67 -23.68 -14.58 9.77
N ALA A 68 -22.51 -13.96 9.84
CA ALA A 68 -21.58 -13.89 8.72
C ALA A 68 -21.06 -15.27 8.33
N ALA A 69 -20.80 -16.16 9.31
CA ALA A 69 -20.37 -17.52 9.02
C ALA A 69 -21.48 -18.35 8.32
N ASP A 70 -22.74 -18.13 8.64
CA ASP A 70 -23.86 -18.79 8.00
C ASP A 70 -24.06 -18.30 6.57
N ILE A 71 -23.99 -16.98 6.34
CA ILE A 71 -24.00 -16.40 4.99
C ILE A 71 -22.85 -16.97 4.16
N TRP A 72 -21.65 -17.09 4.74
CA TRP A 72 -20.50 -17.65 4.06
C TRP A 72 -20.72 -19.10 3.63
N ARG A 73 -21.22 -19.96 4.53
CA ARG A 73 -21.51 -21.38 4.20
C ARG A 73 -22.54 -21.50 3.07
N SER A 74 -23.59 -20.68 3.14
CA SER A 74 -24.61 -20.68 2.09
C SER A 74 -24.01 -20.27 0.72
N LEU A 75 -23.04 -19.34 0.69
CA LEU A 75 -22.31 -19.00 -0.54
C LEU A 75 -21.40 -20.14 -1.00
N GLU A 76 -20.70 -20.84 -0.09
CA GLU A 76 -19.89 -22.03 -0.40
C GLU A 76 -20.74 -23.15 -1.00
N GLU A 77 -22.00 -23.27 -0.57
CA GLU A 77 -22.99 -24.20 -1.13
C GLU A 77 -23.58 -23.75 -2.48
N GLY A 78 -23.16 -22.57 -2.97
CA GLY A 78 -23.61 -22.01 -4.26
C GLY A 78 -24.94 -21.29 -4.19
N MET A 79 -25.44 -20.97 -3.01
CA MET A 79 -26.71 -20.27 -2.85
C MET A 79 -26.56 -18.80 -3.30
N PRO A 80 -27.42 -18.27 -4.18
CA PRO A 80 -27.36 -16.87 -4.58
C PRO A 80 -27.75 -15.94 -3.44
N PRO A 81 -27.20 -14.70 -3.36
CA PRO A 81 -27.40 -13.77 -2.25
C PRO A 81 -28.86 -13.53 -1.86
N HIS A 82 -29.74 -13.36 -2.83
CA HIS A 82 -31.17 -13.16 -2.56
C HIS A 82 -31.84 -14.38 -1.88
N ALA A 83 -31.37 -15.61 -2.21
CA ALA A 83 -31.89 -16.82 -1.59
C ALA A 83 -31.42 -16.93 -0.13
N ILE A 84 -30.19 -16.48 0.15
CA ILE A 84 -29.65 -16.42 1.53
C ILE A 84 -30.48 -15.48 2.38
N SER A 85 -30.79 -14.28 1.90
CA SER A 85 -31.61 -13.32 2.65
C SER A 85 -33.07 -13.81 2.81
N VAL A 86 -33.61 -14.57 1.85
CA VAL A 86 -34.91 -15.24 1.99
C VAL A 86 -34.88 -16.28 3.11
N GLU A 87 -33.83 -17.10 3.15
CA GLU A 87 -33.69 -18.14 4.19
C GLU A 87 -33.51 -17.53 5.58
N MET A 88 -32.72 -16.46 5.71
CA MET A 88 -32.59 -15.70 6.94
C MET A 88 -33.94 -15.12 7.39
N ALA A 89 -34.74 -14.63 6.47
CA ALA A 89 -36.08 -14.11 6.79
C ALA A 89 -37.03 -15.22 7.26
N ARG A 90 -36.94 -16.42 6.69
CA ARG A 90 -37.68 -17.60 7.17
C ARG A 90 -37.29 -18.03 8.57
N SER A 91 -36.02 -17.79 8.94
CA SER A 91 -35.48 -18.06 10.29
C SER A 91 -35.85 -16.96 11.31
N GLY A 92 -36.64 -15.94 10.92
CA GLY A 92 -37.18 -14.94 11.83
C GLY A 92 -36.46 -13.59 11.81
N VAL A 93 -35.49 -13.37 10.92
CA VAL A 93 -34.86 -12.06 10.70
C VAL A 93 -35.77 -11.21 9.81
N ASP A 94 -35.92 -9.90 10.10
CA ASP A 94 -36.64 -9.01 9.20
C ASP A 94 -36.03 -9.03 7.81
N ARG A 95 -36.87 -9.05 6.75
CA ARG A 95 -36.39 -9.20 5.38
C ARG A 95 -35.44 -8.11 4.94
N LEU A 96 -35.71 -6.86 5.27
CA LEU A 96 -34.87 -5.73 4.92
C LEU A 96 -33.53 -5.77 5.69
N GLU A 97 -33.58 -6.26 6.93
CA GLU A 97 -32.38 -6.46 7.73
C GLU A 97 -31.53 -7.64 7.19
N ALA A 98 -32.15 -8.73 6.76
CA ALA A 98 -31.47 -9.85 6.12
C ALA A 98 -30.75 -9.41 4.82
N ASP A 99 -31.45 -8.66 3.96
CA ASP A 99 -30.84 -8.10 2.74
C ASP A 99 -29.62 -7.22 3.07
N ARG A 100 -29.71 -6.35 4.07
CA ARG A 100 -28.59 -5.51 4.52
C ARG A 100 -27.41 -6.32 5.08
N HIS A 101 -27.68 -7.38 5.83
CA HIS A 101 -26.61 -8.24 6.37
C HIS A 101 -25.86 -8.95 5.25
N VAL A 102 -26.58 -9.51 4.26
CA VAL A 102 -25.98 -10.18 3.12
C VAL A 102 -25.17 -9.19 2.26
N GLU A 103 -25.75 -8.03 1.92
CA GLU A 103 -25.05 -7.00 1.15
C GLU A 103 -23.76 -6.52 1.85
N ALA A 104 -23.85 -6.21 3.15
CA ALA A 104 -22.70 -5.76 3.93
C ALA A 104 -21.59 -6.82 4.01
N ALA A 105 -21.97 -8.09 4.18
CA ALA A 105 -21.01 -9.19 4.19
C ALA A 105 -20.31 -9.34 2.82
N LEU A 106 -21.06 -9.31 1.73
CA LEU A 106 -20.51 -9.40 0.36
C LEU A 106 -19.57 -8.22 0.04
N GLU A 107 -19.96 -7.00 0.41
CA GLU A 107 -19.12 -5.82 0.24
C GLU A 107 -17.79 -5.96 1.00
N ASP A 108 -17.86 -6.36 2.28
CA ASP A 108 -16.67 -6.55 3.10
C ASP A 108 -15.76 -7.67 2.56
N TRP A 109 -16.32 -8.79 2.15
CA TRP A 109 -15.55 -9.93 1.63
C TRP A 109 -14.93 -9.66 0.26
N GLN A 110 -15.60 -8.90 -0.61
CA GLN A 110 -14.98 -8.44 -1.85
C GLN A 110 -13.84 -7.46 -1.57
N ARG A 111 -14.03 -6.53 -0.62
CA ARG A 111 -12.98 -5.59 -0.20
C ARG A 111 -11.77 -6.32 0.39
N LEU A 112 -12.01 -7.42 1.11
CA LEU A 112 -10.98 -8.26 1.72
C LEU A 112 -10.44 -9.33 0.76
N ASN A 113 -10.86 -9.30 -0.53
CA ASN A 113 -10.48 -10.30 -1.53
C ASN A 113 -10.74 -11.75 -1.09
N LEU A 114 -11.79 -11.97 -0.33
CA LEU A 114 -12.25 -13.30 0.10
C LEU A 114 -13.20 -13.93 -0.91
N ILE A 115 -13.90 -13.10 -1.70
CA ILE A 115 -14.78 -13.50 -2.80
C ILE A 115 -14.58 -12.60 -4.02
N ARG A 116 -14.88 -13.10 -5.21
CA ARG A 116 -14.96 -12.31 -6.46
C ARG A 116 -16.20 -12.68 -7.28
N PRO A 117 -16.75 -11.76 -8.10
CA PRO A 117 -17.83 -12.09 -9.03
C PRO A 117 -17.40 -13.16 -10.05
N CYS A 118 -18.30 -14.11 -10.37
CA CYS A 118 -18.10 -15.08 -11.46
C CYS A 118 -18.34 -14.49 -12.84
N ALA A 119 -19.14 -13.43 -12.95
CA ALA A 119 -19.43 -12.80 -14.23
C ALA A 119 -18.15 -12.25 -14.89
N PRO A 120 -17.99 -12.40 -16.22
CA PRO A 120 -16.86 -11.80 -16.91
C PRO A 120 -16.91 -10.27 -16.71
N LEU A 121 -15.82 -9.72 -16.17
CA LEU A 121 -15.68 -8.27 -16.03
C LEU A 121 -15.57 -7.68 -17.44
N SER A 122 -16.59 -6.99 -17.90
CA SER A 122 -16.60 -6.39 -19.23
C SER A 122 -16.24 -4.91 -19.16
N THR A 123 -15.38 -4.48 -20.08
CA THR A 123 -15.00 -3.07 -20.27
C THR A 123 -16.06 -2.28 -21.05
N SER A 124 -17.29 -2.78 -21.13
CA SER A 124 -18.40 -2.19 -21.90
C SER A 124 -18.78 -0.80 -21.37
N SER A 125 -17.94 0.20 -21.68
CA SER A 125 -18.23 1.61 -21.52
C SER A 125 -18.44 2.24 -22.90
N ALA A 126 -19.49 3.05 -23.06
CA ALA A 126 -19.73 3.82 -24.28
C ALA A 126 -18.61 4.90 -24.52
N GLN A 127 -17.75 5.15 -23.54
CA GLN A 127 -16.65 6.10 -23.62
C GLN A 127 -15.34 5.39 -23.93
N LYS A 128 -14.51 6.02 -24.76
CA LYS A 128 -13.15 5.55 -25.09
C LYS A 128 -12.32 5.42 -23.80
N PRO A 129 -11.66 4.28 -23.55
CA PRO A 129 -10.80 4.12 -22.38
C PRO A 129 -9.61 5.07 -22.42
N VAL A 130 -9.13 5.45 -21.25
CA VAL A 130 -7.91 6.26 -21.09
C VAL A 130 -6.76 5.33 -20.75
N SER A 131 -5.62 5.51 -21.40
CA SER A 131 -4.42 4.71 -21.17
C SER A 131 -3.28 5.58 -20.66
N GLN A 132 -2.53 5.06 -19.71
CA GLN A 132 -1.32 5.66 -19.15
C GLN A 132 -0.22 4.60 -19.12
N VAL A 133 0.99 4.94 -19.57
CA VAL A 133 2.16 4.06 -19.43
C VAL A 133 3.08 4.70 -18.40
N VAL A 134 3.38 3.97 -17.33
CA VAL A 134 4.27 4.42 -16.25
C VAL A 134 5.53 3.57 -16.23
N ALA A 135 6.68 4.21 -15.98
CA ALA A 135 7.96 3.52 -15.82
C ALA A 135 8.41 3.54 -14.35
N VAL A 136 8.70 2.38 -13.79
CA VAL A 136 9.18 2.23 -12.41
C VAL A 136 10.28 1.17 -12.38
N ALA A 137 11.47 1.54 -11.92
CA ALA A 137 12.63 0.64 -11.81
C ALA A 137 12.94 -0.14 -13.10
N GLY A 138 12.78 0.48 -14.25
CA GLY A 138 13.05 -0.14 -15.57
C GLY A 138 11.87 -0.96 -16.14
N LEU A 139 10.79 -1.14 -15.41
CA LEU A 139 9.58 -1.82 -15.84
C LEU A 139 8.57 -0.80 -16.39
N ASN A 140 8.06 -1.01 -17.59
CA ASN A 140 6.99 -0.22 -18.19
C ASN A 140 5.66 -0.91 -18.00
N ILE A 141 4.73 -0.24 -17.32
CA ILE A 141 3.41 -0.78 -17.00
C ILE A 141 2.34 0.08 -17.68
N ARG A 142 1.54 -0.54 -18.52
CA ARG A 142 0.36 0.08 -19.13
C ARG A 142 -0.83 -0.10 -18.20
N ILE A 143 -1.52 0.99 -17.88
CA ILE A 143 -2.75 0.98 -17.11
C ILE A 143 -3.87 1.53 -18.00
N VAL A 144 -4.93 0.75 -18.17
CA VAL A 144 -6.11 1.14 -18.94
C VAL A 144 -7.27 1.40 -17.99
N TYR A 145 -7.89 2.56 -18.11
CA TYR A 145 -9.00 3.00 -17.24
C TYR A 145 -10.26 3.25 -18.06
N PRO A 146 -11.46 2.88 -17.58
CA PRO A 146 -12.69 3.52 -18.03
C PRO A 146 -12.61 5.02 -17.74
N ALA A 147 -13.09 5.87 -18.64
CA ALA A 147 -12.99 7.32 -18.46
C ALA A 147 -13.57 7.81 -17.11
N ALA A 148 -14.65 7.18 -16.65
CA ALA A 148 -15.27 7.50 -15.36
C ALA A 148 -14.43 7.13 -14.12
N CYS A 149 -13.47 6.19 -14.25
CA CYS A 149 -12.62 5.72 -13.15
C CYS A 149 -11.18 6.25 -13.23
N ALA A 150 -10.83 6.99 -14.28
CA ALA A 150 -9.47 7.43 -14.55
C ALA A 150 -8.94 8.40 -13.48
N PHE A 151 -9.78 9.36 -13.09
CA PHE A 151 -9.44 10.33 -12.05
C PHE A 151 -9.95 9.81 -10.67
N PRO A 152 -9.18 9.90 -9.58
CA PRO A 152 -7.91 10.62 -9.41
C PRO A 152 -6.63 9.77 -9.71
N ALA A 153 -6.77 8.49 -10.09
CA ALA A 153 -5.62 7.59 -10.23
C ALA A 153 -4.55 8.12 -11.20
N ILE A 154 -4.94 8.58 -12.40
CA ILE A 154 -4.00 9.13 -13.39
C ILE A 154 -3.15 10.27 -12.80
N SER A 155 -3.73 11.14 -11.99
CA SER A 155 -3.02 12.28 -11.43
C SER A 155 -1.93 11.87 -10.44
N VAL A 156 -2.14 10.75 -9.73
CA VAL A 156 -1.18 10.21 -8.74
C VAL A 156 0.07 9.65 -9.42
N PHE A 157 -0.08 9.07 -10.61
CA PHE A 157 1.03 8.42 -11.34
C PHE A 157 1.57 9.24 -12.51
N ARG A 158 1.04 10.44 -12.78
CA ARG A 158 1.44 11.29 -13.91
C ARG A 158 2.93 11.58 -13.98
N HIS A 159 3.59 11.72 -12.82
CA HIS A 159 5.03 11.99 -12.75
C HIS A 159 5.91 10.78 -13.14
N LEU A 160 5.33 9.60 -13.23
CA LEU A 160 5.97 8.36 -13.68
C LEU A 160 5.67 8.05 -15.16
N GLU A 161 4.82 8.88 -15.79
CA GLU A 161 4.36 8.64 -17.16
C GLU A 161 5.49 8.80 -18.17
N VAL A 162 5.58 7.84 -19.05
CA VAL A 162 6.55 7.82 -20.15
C VAL A 162 5.84 7.82 -21.50
N LYS A 163 6.51 8.40 -22.49
CA LYS A 163 6.04 8.36 -23.90
C LYS A 163 6.45 7.03 -24.51
N GLY A 164 5.52 6.28 -25.02
CA GLY A 164 5.78 5.02 -25.72
C GLY A 164 4.58 4.09 -25.68
N ASP A 165 4.56 3.14 -26.62
CA ASP A 165 3.48 2.17 -26.75
C ASP A 165 3.89 0.76 -26.29
N THR A 166 5.14 0.56 -25.88
CA THR A 166 5.61 -0.72 -25.35
C THR A 166 5.40 -0.77 -23.84
N ALA A 167 4.85 -1.87 -23.35
CA ALA A 167 4.69 -2.13 -21.95
C ALA A 167 4.98 -3.61 -21.68
N ASP A 168 5.63 -3.88 -20.55
CA ASP A 168 5.98 -5.22 -20.10
C ASP A 168 4.79 -5.88 -19.38
N VAL A 169 3.92 -5.06 -18.79
CA VAL A 169 2.76 -5.47 -18.01
C VAL A 169 1.54 -4.65 -18.43
N LEU A 170 0.37 -5.32 -18.54
CA LEU A 170 -0.92 -4.68 -18.76
C LEU A 170 -1.78 -4.81 -17.49
N LEU A 171 -2.16 -3.68 -16.92
CA LEU A 171 -3.17 -3.57 -15.88
C LEU A 171 -4.43 -2.93 -16.46
N GLU A 172 -5.58 -3.53 -16.19
CA GLU A 172 -6.88 -3.03 -16.66
C GLU A 172 -7.77 -2.74 -15.46
N VAL A 173 -8.36 -1.55 -15.47
CA VAL A 173 -9.34 -1.11 -14.48
C VAL A 173 -10.73 -1.27 -15.07
N VAL A 174 -11.62 -1.98 -14.40
CA VAL A 174 -13.00 -2.20 -14.84
C VAL A 174 -13.96 -1.74 -13.76
N GLY A 175 -14.91 -0.87 -14.13
CA GLY A 175 -15.99 -0.44 -13.23
C GLY A 175 -17.20 -1.37 -13.40
N GLN A 176 -17.62 -2.05 -12.35
CA GLN A 176 -18.81 -2.89 -12.36
C GLN A 176 -19.42 -2.98 -10.96
N GLY A 177 -20.75 -2.92 -10.87
CA GLY A 177 -21.45 -3.08 -9.59
C GLY A 177 -21.11 -2.02 -8.54
N GLY A 178 -20.86 -0.77 -8.94
CA GLY A 178 -20.46 0.29 -8.00
C GLY A 178 -19.05 0.16 -7.44
N ARG A 179 -18.28 -0.83 -7.90
CA ARG A 179 -16.89 -1.09 -7.51
C ARG A 179 -15.96 -1.00 -8.70
N VAL A 180 -14.68 -0.96 -8.38
CA VAL A 180 -13.59 -0.99 -9.34
C VAL A 180 -12.84 -2.31 -9.19
N HIS A 181 -12.59 -2.97 -10.29
CA HIS A 181 -11.86 -4.23 -10.36
C HIS A 181 -10.55 -3.99 -11.11
N LEU A 182 -9.47 -4.54 -10.59
CA LEU A 182 -8.15 -4.50 -11.22
C LEU A 182 -7.84 -5.88 -11.79
N LEU A 183 -7.46 -5.90 -13.07
CA LEU A 183 -7.03 -7.09 -13.78
C LEU A 183 -5.58 -6.95 -14.23
N ARG A 184 -4.86 -8.06 -14.32
CA ARG A 184 -3.55 -8.18 -14.95
C ARG A 184 -3.65 -9.18 -16.10
N ASP A 185 -3.36 -8.74 -17.30
CA ASP A 185 -3.48 -9.56 -18.52
C ASP A 185 -4.84 -10.26 -18.61
N GLY A 186 -5.92 -9.52 -18.36
CA GLY A 186 -7.31 -10.03 -18.34
C GLY A 186 -7.69 -10.88 -17.12
N LYS A 187 -6.76 -11.17 -16.21
CA LYS A 187 -7.03 -11.94 -14.98
C LYS A 187 -7.31 -11.00 -13.81
N TRP A 188 -8.39 -11.26 -13.10
CA TRP A 188 -8.75 -10.50 -11.91
C TRP A 188 -7.67 -10.60 -10.81
N ILE A 189 -7.33 -9.47 -10.19
CA ILE A 189 -6.42 -9.39 -9.06
C ILE A 189 -7.17 -9.03 -7.78
N LEU A 190 -7.88 -7.89 -7.80
CA LEU A 190 -8.54 -7.33 -6.63
C LEU A 190 -9.75 -6.47 -7.00
N SER A 191 -10.55 -6.14 -5.99
CA SER A 191 -11.67 -5.18 -6.09
C SER A 191 -11.58 -4.14 -4.99
N CYS A 192 -11.89 -2.89 -5.32
CA CYS A 192 -11.86 -1.79 -4.36
C CYS A 192 -12.94 -0.75 -4.68
N SER A 193 -13.11 0.25 -3.82
CA SER A 193 -13.88 1.45 -4.15
C SER A 193 -13.04 2.42 -5.00
N LEU A 194 -13.70 3.37 -5.67
CA LEU A 194 -13.00 4.33 -6.53
C LEU A 194 -12.01 5.21 -5.77
N ASP A 195 -12.32 5.58 -4.54
CA ASP A 195 -11.43 6.37 -3.67
C ASP A 195 -10.25 5.54 -3.10
N GLU A 196 -10.31 4.20 -3.13
CA GLU A 196 -9.21 3.30 -2.80
C GLU A 196 -8.30 3.01 -3.99
N LEU A 197 -8.80 3.16 -5.22
CA LEU A 197 -8.08 2.77 -6.45
C LEU A 197 -6.64 3.28 -6.52
N PRO A 198 -6.31 4.55 -6.22
CA PRO A 198 -4.93 5.02 -6.30
C PRO A 198 -3.98 4.30 -5.33
N VAL A 199 -4.47 3.97 -4.13
CA VAL A 199 -3.69 3.24 -3.11
C VAL A 199 -3.48 1.79 -3.54
N MET A 200 -4.53 1.14 -4.04
CA MET A 200 -4.47 -0.25 -4.49
C MET A 200 -3.60 -0.40 -5.74
N LEU A 201 -3.69 0.54 -6.70
CA LEU A 201 -2.80 0.59 -7.85
C LEU A 201 -1.33 0.79 -7.44
N LYS A 202 -1.04 1.72 -6.50
CA LYS A 202 0.33 1.87 -6.00
C LYS A 202 0.86 0.53 -5.44
N GLY A 203 0.05 -0.18 -4.66
CA GLY A 203 0.39 -1.51 -4.14
C GLY A 203 0.66 -2.51 -5.25
N GLN A 204 -0.20 -2.56 -6.27
CA GLN A 204 -0.01 -3.48 -7.40
C GLN A 204 1.21 -3.14 -8.24
N LEU A 205 1.45 -1.86 -8.55
CA LEU A 205 2.66 -1.43 -9.24
C LEU A 205 3.94 -1.82 -8.48
N LEU A 206 3.91 -1.70 -7.15
CA LEU A 206 5.01 -2.20 -6.30
C LEU A 206 5.17 -3.72 -6.43
N THR A 207 4.08 -4.50 -6.38
CA THR A 207 4.13 -5.95 -6.56
C THR A 207 4.73 -6.32 -7.92
N GLU A 208 4.30 -5.68 -9.03
CA GLU A 208 4.86 -5.95 -10.36
C GLU A 208 6.38 -5.68 -10.42
N VAL A 209 6.83 -4.60 -9.78
CA VAL A 209 8.27 -4.27 -9.71
C VAL A 209 9.03 -5.30 -8.87
N LEU A 210 8.48 -5.74 -7.76
CA LEU A 210 9.12 -6.73 -6.88
C LEU A 210 9.17 -8.12 -7.54
N ASP A 211 8.14 -8.49 -8.30
CA ASP A 211 8.08 -9.78 -9.02
C ASP A 211 8.98 -9.80 -10.25
N TYR A 212 9.16 -8.65 -10.92
CA TYR A 212 10.02 -8.51 -12.11
C TYR A 212 11.52 -8.51 -11.78
N GLY A 213 11.86 -8.22 -10.58
CA GLY A 213 13.04 -7.58 -10.09
C GLY A 213 14.40 -8.22 -10.22
N ALA A 214 15.32 -7.44 -10.77
CA ALA A 214 16.76 -7.60 -10.61
C ALA A 214 17.23 -6.81 -9.37
N TYR A 215 16.93 -7.27 -8.17
CA TYR A 215 17.40 -6.69 -6.91
C TYR A 215 17.62 -7.82 -5.88
N GLU A 216 18.55 -7.59 -4.95
CA GLU A 216 18.82 -8.57 -3.88
C GLU A 216 17.85 -8.41 -2.71
N LEU A 217 17.43 -7.17 -2.46
CA LEU A 217 16.65 -6.84 -1.29
C LEU A 217 15.81 -5.58 -1.52
N ALA A 218 14.58 -5.56 -1.02
CA ALA A 218 13.77 -4.37 -0.87
C ALA A 218 13.74 -3.92 0.60
N LEU A 219 14.03 -2.65 0.86
CA LEU A 219 13.97 -2.05 2.19
C LEU A 219 12.73 -1.16 2.31
N HIS A 220 11.96 -1.32 3.38
CA HIS A 220 10.93 -0.35 3.75
C HIS A 220 11.58 0.93 4.29
N ALA A 221 12.16 1.69 3.38
CA ALA A 221 12.93 2.89 3.67
C ALA A 221 12.61 4.00 2.66
N ALA A 222 12.61 5.24 3.13
CA ALA A 222 12.60 6.39 2.25
C ALA A 222 14.03 6.71 1.82
N ALA A 223 14.18 7.22 0.59
CA ALA A 223 15.45 7.59 0.01
C ALA A 223 15.39 9.02 -0.53
N LEU A 224 16.42 9.78 -0.26
CA LEU A 224 16.63 11.17 -0.69
C LEU A 224 18.01 11.28 -1.33
N LEU A 225 18.15 12.15 -2.32
CA LEU A 225 19.42 12.40 -2.97
C LEU A 225 20.10 13.66 -2.41
N ARG A 226 21.36 13.53 -2.02
CA ARG A 226 22.21 14.63 -1.64
C ARG A 226 23.65 14.35 -2.07
N ASN A 227 24.29 15.29 -2.78
CA ASN A 227 25.67 15.16 -3.26
C ASN A 227 25.91 13.83 -4.01
N GLU A 228 24.99 13.49 -4.93
CA GLU A 228 25.01 12.25 -5.75
C GLU A 228 24.95 10.94 -4.96
N ARG A 229 24.61 11.00 -3.67
CA ARG A 229 24.45 9.83 -2.81
C ARG A 229 23.06 9.78 -2.20
N ILE A 230 22.58 8.58 -1.91
CA ILE A 230 21.32 8.37 -1.21
C ILE A 230 21.51 8.57 0.30
N VAL A 231 20.61 9.35 0.89
CA VAL A 231 20.36 9.36 2.33
C VAL A 231 19.14 8.48 2.58
N LEU A 232 19.34 7.36 3.26
CA LEU A 232 18.32 6.36 3.51
C LEU A 232 17.67 6.57 4.88
N LEU A 233 16.35 6.79 4.92
CA LEU A 233 15.60 6.96 6.16
C LEU A 233 14.86 5.68 6.51
N CYS A 234 15.25 5.04 7.60
CA CYS A 234 14.67 3.79 8.08
C CYS A 234 13.97 3.99 9.42
N GLY A 235 13.03 3.14 9.75
CA GLY A 235 12.34 3.18 11.05
C GLY A 235 10.98 2.51 11.00
N ASN A 236 10.42 2.25 12.16
CA ASN A 236 9.14 1.58 12.32
C ASN A 236 7.98 2.34 11.65
N PRO A 237 6.87 1.68 11.34
CA PRO A 237 5.65 2.36 10.91
C PRO A 237 5.25 3.45 11.90
N GLY A 238 5.04 4.67 11.41
CA GLY A 238 4.73 5.81 12.27
C GLY A 238 5.93 6.62 12.79
N ALA A 239 7.18 6.21 12.54
CA ALA A 239 8.39 6.96 12.93
C ALA A 239 8.53 8.32 12.23
N GLY A 240 7.68 8.60 11.21
CA GLY A 240 7.66 9.90 10.53
C GLY A 240 8.46 9.94 9.23
N LYS A 241 8.83 8.80 8.64
CA LYS A 241 9.56 8.72 7.35
C LYS A 241 8.99 9.69 6.30
N THR A 242 7.74 9.48 5.88
CA THR A 242 7.05 10.31 4.89
C THR A 242 7.07 11.81 5.23
N THR A 243 6.83 12.16 6.48
CA THR A 243 6.79 13.56 6.94
C THR A 243 8.16 14.20 6.84
N LEU A 244 9.20 13.48 7.29
CA LEU A 244 10.58 13.96 7.24
C LEU A 244 11.11 13.99 5.80
N THR A 245 10.77 13.02 4.97
CA THR A 245 11.09 13.00 3.53
C THR A 245 10.62 14.28 2.85
N LEU A 246 9.34 14.64 3.01
CA LEU A 246 8.78 15.84 2.38
C LEU A 246 9.40 17.14 2.94
N ALA A 247 9.75 17.17 4.22
CA ALA A 247 10.44 18.32 4.81
C ALA A 247 11.88 18.46 4.31
N LEU A 248 12.61 17.36 4.12
CA LEU A 248 13.95 17.36 3.53
C LEU A 248 13.94 17.73 2.05
N VAL A 249 12.93 17.26 1.29
CA VAL A 249 12.74 17.71 -0.10
C VAL A 249 12.52 19.24 -0.15
N HIS A 250 11.71 19.77 0.75
CA HIS A 250 11.53 21.23 0.87
C HIS A 250 12.84 21.97 1.23
N ALA A 251 13.73 21.31 1.98
CA ALA A 251 15.06 21.83 2.32
C ALA A 251 16.12 21.64 1.22
N GLY A 252 15.71 21.13 0.03
CA GLY A 252 16.59 21.04 -1.16
C GLY A 252 17.23 19.66 -1.37
N PHE A 253 16.78 18.61 -0.70
CA PHE A 253 17.14 17.23 -1.06
C PHE A 253 16.35 16.78 -2.28
N GLY A 254 16.96 15.99 -3.16
CA GLY A 254 16.27 15.34 -4.26
C GLY A 254 15.37 14.19 -3.76
N PHE A 255 14.16 14.08 -4.28
CA PHE A 255 13.27 12.97 -3.93
C PHE A 255 13.62 11.73 -4.74
N VAL A 256 13.81 10.60 -4.07
CA VAL A 256 14.12 9.29 -4.69
C VAL A 256 13.03 8.27 -4.39
N ALA A 257 12.65 8.10 -3.13
CA ALA A 257 11.57 7.19 -2.70
C ALA A 257 11.01 7.59 -1.33
N ASP A 258 9.76 7.21 -1.03
CA ASP A 258 9.15 7.40 0.30
C ASP A 258 8.99 6.10 1.10
N ASP A 259 8.66 5.00 0.42
CA ASP A 259 8.26 3.75 1.07
C ASP A 259 9.24 2.60 0.83
N VAL A 260 9.78 2.48 -0.38
CA VAL A 260 10.58 1.31 -0.79
C VAL A 260 11.83 1.74 -1.57
N THR A 261 12.95 1.23 -1.14
CA THR A 261 14.26 1.32 -1.81
C THR A 261 14.77 -0.08 -2.06
N LEU A 262 15.08 -0.40 -3.31
CA LEU A 262 15.69 -1.67 -3.71
C LEU A 262 17.20 -1.58 -3.54
N LEU A 263 17.85 -2.67 -3.15
CA LEU A 263 19.30 -2.79 -3.09
C LEU A 263 19.81 -3.78 -4.14
N ASP A 264 20.92 -3.44 -4.78
CA ASP A 264 21.70 -4.38 -5.60
C ASP A 264 22.70 -5.18 -4.73
N SER A 265 23.42 -6.13 -5.33
CA SER A 265 24.42 -6.96 -4.65
C SER A 265 25.61 -6.17 -4.08
N ARG A 266 25.81 -4.93 -4.49
CA ARG A 266 26.84 -4.03 -3.99
C ARG A 266 26.35 -3.13 -2.86
N GLY A 267 25.09 -3.26 -2.45
CA GLY A 267 24.46 -2.38 -1.46
C GLY A 267 24.13 -0.99 -1.99
N HIS A 268 24.08 -0.79 -3.32
CA HIS A 268 23.59 0.45 -3.92
C HIS A 268 22.06 0.46 -3.98
N GLY A 269 21.47 1.65 -3.91
CA GLY A 269 20.03 1.83 -3.84
C GLY A 269 19.38 2.25 -5.16
N VAL A 270 18.22 1.66 -5.47
CA VAL A 270 17.26 2.14 -6.46
C VAL A 270 15.96 2.49 -5.73
N GLY A 271 15.61 3.77 -5.69
CA GLY A 271 14.34 4.17 -5.10
C GLY A 271 13.15 3.96 -6.01
N LEU A 272 12.02 3.57 -5.44
CA LEU A 272 10.77 3.52 -6.16
C LEU A 272 10.04 4.86 -5.98
N PRO A 273 9.97 5.70 -7.04
CA PRO A 273 9.59 7.11 -6.91
C PRO A 273 8.07 7.30 -6.86
N PHE A 274 7.36 6.43 -6.18
CA PHE A 274 5.93 6.61 -5.95
C PHE A 274 5.66 7.84 -5.09
N ALA A 275 4.63 8.60 -5.45
CA ALA A 275 4.22 9.75 -4.66
C ALA A 275 3.98 9.37 -3.18
N PRO A 276 4.51 10.13 -2.22
CA PRO A 276 4.28 9.93 -0.79
C PRO A 276 2.79 9.94 -0.43
N ALA A 277 2.34 8.91 0.26
CA ALA A 277 0.96 8.79 0.74
C ALA A 277 0.82 9.41 2.15
N VAL A 278 0.52 10.69 2.20
CA VAL A 278 0.46 11.48 3.45
C VAL A 278 -0.85 11.21 4.19
N LYS A 279 -0.75 10.62 5.39
CA LYS A 279 -1.90 10.35 6.26
C LYS A 279 -2.50 11.65 6.82
N ALA A 280 -3.81 11.66 7.07
CA ALA A 280 -4.55 12.85 7.52
C ALA A 280 -3.95 13.55 8.76
N GLY A 281 -3.44 12.78 9.71
CA GLY A 281 -2.80 13.34 10.92
C GLY A 281 -1.51 14.14 10.66
N ALA A 282 -0.89 14.01 9.49
CA ALA A 282 0.30 14.75 9.13
C ALA A 282 0.02 16.02 8.27
N TRP A 283 -1.22 16.20 7.78
CA TRP A 283 -1.54 17.33 6.90
C TRP A 283 -1.25 18.71 7.52
N PRO A 284 -1.67 19.02 8.76
CA PRO A 284 -1.37 20.32 9.36
C PRO A 284 0.14 20.55 9.52
N LEU A 285 0.88 19.51 9.89
CA LEU A 285 2.33 19.57 10.07
C LEU A 285 3.08 19.83 8.76
N LEU A 286 2.55 19.31 7.65
CA LEU A 286 3.16 19.44 6.32
C LEU A 286 2.71 20.68 5.53
N ALA A 287 1.80 21.48 6.03
CA ALA A 287 1.26 22.62 5.30
C ALA A 287 2.36 23.59 4.81
N LYS A 288 3.41 23.84 5.63
CA LYS A 288 4.53 24.71 5.25
C LYS A 288 5.53 24.03 4.28
N TYR A 289 5.68 22.72 4.35
CA TYR A 289 6.68 21.97 3.58
C TYR A 289 6.13 21.47 2.23
N CYS A 290 4.82 21.29 2.15
CA CYS A 290 4.13 20.81 0.96
C CYS A 290 2.92 21.71 0.64
N PRO A 291 3.16 22.97 0.21
CA PRO A 291 2.09 23.88 -0.13
C PRO A 291 1.23 23.33 -1.27
N GLY A 292 -0.09 23.37 -1.10
CA GLY A 292 -1.06 22.80 -2.07
C GLY A 292 -1.45 21.35 -1.78
N LEU A 293 -0.95 20.73 -0.71
CA LEU A 293 -1.38 19.39 -0.28
C LEU A 293 -2.88 19.34 0.01
N ASP A 294 -3.48 20.44 0.47
CA ASP A 294 -4.90 20.59 0.74
C ASP A 294 -5.77 20.51 -0.51
N ALA A 295 -5.24 20.89 -1.68
CA ALA A 295 -5.92 20.79 -2.97
C ALA A 295 -5.84 19.38 -3.61
N VAL A 296 -5.00 18.49 -3.07
CA VAL A 296 -4.87 17.12 -3.59
C VAL A 296 -6.08 16.29 -3.17
N PRO A 297 -6.67 15.50 -4.09
CA PRO A 297 -7.80 14.62 -3.76
C PRO A 297 -7.49 13.69 -2.59
N ILE A 298 -8.51 13.47 -1.76
CA ILE A 298 -8.41 12.53 -0.66
C ILE A 298 -8.67 11.13 -1.21
N CYS A 299 -7.72 10.23 -0.99
CA CYS A 299 -7.86 8.81 -1.23
C CYS A 299 -8.03 8.07 0.09
N ARG A 300 -8.56 6.86 0.03
CA ARG A 300 -8.77 6.00 1.18
C ARG A 300 -7.86 4.78 1.11
N ARG A 301 -7.34 4.38 2.23
CA ARG A 301 -6.63 3.11 2.37
C ARG A 301 -7.61 1.99 2.75
N PRO A 302 -7.27 0.71 2.52
CA PRO A 302 -8.09 -0.43 2.97
C PRO A 302 -8.36 -0.43 4.49
N ASP A 303 -7.45 0.14 5.30
CA ASP A 303 -7.63 0.35 6.75
C ASP A 303 -8.48 1.60 7.06
N ARG A 304 -9.24 2.11 6.10
CA ARG A 304 -10.13 3.29 6.16
C ARG A 304 -9.43 4.62 6.46
N LYS A 305 -8.11 4.65 6.58
CA LYS A 305 -7.37 5.91 6.80
C LYS A 305 -7.35 6.76 5.53
N ARG A 306 -7.57 8.05 5.71
CA ARG A 306 -7.50 9.03 4.62
C ARG A 306 -6.05 9.40 4.34
N VAL A 307 -5.71 9.47 3.04
CA VAL A 307 -4.40 9.89 2.56
C VAL A 307 -4.52 10.87 1.40
N ARG A 308 -3.49 11.69 1.21
CA ARG A 308 -3.27 12.49 0.00
C ARG A 308 -1.92 12.14 -0.59
N PHE A 309 -1.85 12.00 -1.90
CA PHE A 309 -0.61 11.70 -2.59
C PHE A 309 0.12 13.00 -2.93
N ALA A 310 1.23 13.27 -2.26
CA ALA A 310 2.03 14.46 -2.45
C ALA A 310 3.14 14.19 -3.47
N VAL A 311 2.97 14.61 -4.72
CA VAL A 311 4.07 14.55 -5.71
C VAL A 311 5.03 15.70 -5.42
N PRO A 312 6.31 15.42 -5.07
CA PRO A 312 7.28 16.46 -4.81
C PRO A 312 7.54 17.32 -6.04
N LYS A 313 7.55 18.66 -5.89
CA LYS A 313 7.82 19.57 -7.00
C LYS A 313 9.23 19.42 -7.57
N ALA A 314 10.17 18.99 -6.75
CA ALA A 314 11.56 18.74 -7.12
C ALA A 314 11.80 17.28 -7.53
N PHE A 315 10.79 16.62 -8.08
CA PHE A 315 10.95 15.28 -8.63
C PHE A 315 11.83 15.37 -9.90
N VAL A 316 13.00 14.80 -9.80
CA VAL A 316 13.86 14.56 -10.95
C VAL A 316 13.75 13.08 -11.28
N PRO A 317 13.32 12.69 -12.50
CA PRO A 317 13.38 11.29 -12.89
C PRO A 317 14.85 10.84 -12.78
N LEU A 318 15.13 9.99 -11.79
CA LEU A 318 16.44 9.37 -11.66
C LEU A 318 16.53 8.26 -12.71
N PRO A 319 17.68 8.06 -13.34
CA PRO A 319 17.89 6.86 -14.14
C PRO A 319 17.66 5.63 -13.25
N PRO A 320 17.19 4.52 -13.81
CA PRO A 320 16.95 3.29 -13.06
C PRO A 320 18.25 2.65 -12.52
N ALA A 321 19.39 3.32 -12.73
CA ALA A 321 20.70 2.87 -12.27
C ALA A 321 20.82 2.97 -10.73
N PRO A 322 21.37 1.95 -10.07
CA PRO A 322 21.64 1.98 -8.64
C PRO A 322 22.62 3.12 -8.25
N LEU A 323 22.29 3.85 -7.19
CA LEU A 323 23.13 4.92 -6.65
C LEU A 323 23.79 4.51 -5.34
N PRO A 324 25.02 4.99 -5.07
CA PRO A 324 25.68 4.72 -3.79
C PRO A 324 24.88 5.36 -2.64
N ILE A 325 24.76 4.61 -1.53
CA ILE A 325 24.16 5.12 -0.32
C ILE A 325 25.26 5.78 0.52
N GLY A 326 25.07 7.03 0.91
CA GLY A 326 26.05 7.82 1.68
C GLY A 326 25.79 7.78 3.18
N CYS A 327 24.53 7.67 3.58
CA CYS A 327 24.14 7.66 4.98
C CYS A 327 22.87 6.83 5.21
N VAL A 328 22.85 6.06 6.30
CA VAL A 328 21.65 5.35 6.81
C VAL A 328 21.23 6.00 8.13
N VAL A 329 20.01 6.52 8.17
CA VAL A 329 19.47 7.19 9.35
C VAL A 329 18.31 6.37 9.91
N LEU A 330 18.48 5.80 11.10
CA LEU A 330 17.40 5.17 11.84
C LEU A 330 16.59 6.22 12.57
N LEU A 331 15.29 6.28 12.32
CA LEU A 331 14.41 7.29 12.93
C LEU A 331 13.80 6.80 14.24
N ARG A 332 13.96 7.59 15.29
CA ARG A 332 13.33 7.42 16.59
C ARG A 332 12.55 8.68 16.95
N ARG A 333 11.25 8.63 16.89
CA ARG A 333 10.42 9.75 17.31
C ARG A 333 10.18 9.69 18.82
N GLY A 334 10.66 10.71 19.55
CA GLY A 334 10.41 10.92 20.98
C GLY A 334 9.29 11.94 21.18
N ARG A 335 8.62 11.86 22.34
CA ARG A 335 7.80 12.99 22.84
C ARG A 335 8.76 13.88 23.59
N ASP A 336 8.86 15.10 23.46
CA ASP A 336 9.70 16.06 24.25
C ASP A 336 11.22 15.78 24.29
N SER A 337 11.73 14.96 23.37
CA SER A 337 13.15 14.68 23.26
C SER A 337 13.88 15.83 22.57
N LYS A 338 15.05 16.26 23.14
CA LYS A 338 15.98 17.12 22.40
C LYS A 338 16.43 16.37 21.15
N ALA A 339 16.41 17.04 20.00
CA ALA A 339 16.84 16.44 18.76
C ALA A 339 18.35 16.12 18.82
N SER A 340 18.72 14.87 18.50
CA SER A 340 20.09 14.40 18.36
C SER A 340 20.25 13.49 17.16
N LEU A 341 21.43 13.55 16.54
CA LEU A 341 21.85 12.62 15.49
C LEU A 341 23.15 11.98 15.98
N GLU A 342 23.09 10.71 16.32
CA GLU A 342 24.19 10.00 16.97
C GLU A 342 24.62 8.80 16.12
N PRO A 343 25.94 8.58 15.95
CA PRO A 343 26.41 7.35 15.32
C PRO A 343 25.91 6.11 16.07
N ILE A 344 25.65 5.05 15.33
CA ILE A 344 25.24 3.75 15.89
C ILE A 344 26.18 2.66 15.42
N ASP A 345 26.31 1.62 16.23
CA ASP A 345 27.13 0.46 15.86
C ASP A 345 26.53 -0.32 14.69
N PRO A 346 27.37 -1.02 13.89
CA PRO A 346 26.94 -1.75 12.71
C PRO A 346 25.87 -2.83 12.99
N ALA A 347 25.95 -3.50 14.13
CA ALA A 347 24.98 -4.56 14.47
C ALA A 347 23.59 -3.95 14.78
N HIS A 348 23.55 -2.78 15.40
CA HIS A 348 22.30 -2.04 15.61
C HIS A 348 21.72 -1.57 14.28
N ALA A 349 22.54 -1.04 13.38
CA ALA A 349 22.12 -0.61 12.05
C ALA A 349 21.57 -1.79 11.23
N LEU A 350 22.28 -2.92 11.17
CA LEU A 350 21.81 -4.13 10.49
C LEU A 350 20.45 -4.61 11.04
N ARG A 351 20.29 -4.65 12.36
CA ARG A 351 19.02 -5.05 12.98
C ARG A 351 17.87 -4.10 12.60
N GLY A 352 18.15 -2.80 12.54
CA GLY A 352 17.20 -1.79 12.11
C GLY A 352 16.75 -1.96 10.65
N LEU A 353 17.69 -2.30 9.76
CA LEU A 353 17.38 -2.55 8.35
C LEU A 353 16.62 -3.87 8.16
N LEU A 354 17.03 -4.94 8.85
CA LEU A 354 16.38 -6.26 8.77
C LEU A 354 14.88 -6.21 9.14
N ASN A 355 14.49 -5.34 10.07
CA ASN A 355 13.08 -5.17 10.44
C ASN A 355 12.19 -4.64 9.30
N GLY A 356 12.78 -4.03 8.28
CA GLY A 356 12.07 -3.52 7.10
C GLY A 356 12.49 -4.18 5.79
N ALA A 357 13.23 -5.29 5.85
CA ALA A 357 13.77 -5.98 4.70
C ALA A 357 12.77 -7.00 4.13
N LEU A 358 12.67 -7.02 2.80
CA LEU A 358 11.90 -8.01 2.03
C LEU A 358 12.81 -8.55 0.94
N ALA A 359 13.06 -9.86 0.96
CA ALA A 359 13.83 -10.53 -0.07
C ALA A 359 12.92 -11.15 -1.14
N PRO A 360 13.37 -11.28 -2.39
CA PRO A 360 12.70 -12.08 -3.41
C PRO A 360 12.41 -13.50 -2.88
N GLY A 361 11.18 -13.97 -3.08
CA GLY A 361 10.78 -15.29 -2.57
C GLY A 361 10.47 -15.36 -1.07
N GLY A 362 10.57 -14.24 -0.34
CA GLY A 362 10.12 -14.11 1.06
C GLY A 362 11.14 -14.55 2.12
N GLU A 363 12.24 -15.18 1.74
CA GLU A 363 13.33 -15.58 2.66
C GLU A 363 14.59 -14.77 2.41
N LEU A 364 15.20 -14.28 3.48
CA LEU A 364 16.45 -13.53 3.40
C LEU A 364 17.62 -14.52 3.13
N GLY A 365 18.04 -14.60 1.88
CA GLY A 365 19.18 -15.41 1.47
C GLY A 365 20.53 -14.80 1.89
N VAL A 366 21.62 -15.57 1.66
CA VAL A 366 22.99 -15.15 1.97
C VAL A 366 23.37 -13.89 1.18
N THR A 367 23.06 -13.82 -0.12
CA THR A 367 23.36 -12.68 -1.00
C THR A 367 22.68 -11.38 -0.54
N ALA A 368 21.43 -11.48 -0.10
CA ALA A 368 20.69 -10.33 0.45
C ALA A 368 21.31 -9.85 1.78
N PHE A 369 21.79 -10.77 2.62
CA PHE A 369 22.51 -10.40 3.84
C PHE A 369 23.89 -9.81 3.54
N GLU A 370 24.61 -10.32 2.55
CA GLU A 370 25.86 -9.76 2.07
C GLU A 370 25.69 -8.34 1.54
N ALA A 371 24.62 -8.05 0.77
CA ALA A 371 24.29 -6.71 0.31
C ALA A 371 24.06 -5.74 1.47
N LEU A 372 23.37 -6.18 2.55
CA LEU A 372 23.20 -5.37 3.76
C LEU A 372 24.52 -5.13 4.50
N THR A 373 25.37 -6.14 4.60
CA THR A 373 26.69 -5.98 5.27
C THR A 373 27.61 -5.09 4.47
N GLN A 374 27.57 -5.19 3.14
CA GLN A 374 28.31 -4.31 2.24
C GLN A 374 27.84 -2.86 2.39
N LEU A 375 26.52 -2.64 2.42
CA LEU A 375 25.91 -1.33 2.66
C LEU A 375 26.42 -0.74 3.98
N ILE A 376 26.29 -1.46 5.10
CA ILE A 376 26.68 -0.94 6.41
C ILE A 376 28.19 -0.76 6.54
N GLY A 377 28.98 -1.63 5.89
CA GLY A 377 30.44 -1.54 5.88
C GLY A 377 31.00 -0.33 5.12
N SER A 378 30.23 0.21 4.17
CA SER A 378 30.65 1.34 3.31
C SER A 378 29.94 2.67 3.61
N THR A 379 29.07 2.71 4.63
CA THR A 379 28.12 3.82 4.83
C THR A 379 28.12 4.30 6.27
N GLU A 380 28.03 5.62 6.48
CA GLU A 380 27.77 6.15 7.81
C GLU A 380 26.37 5.78 8.31
N THR A 381 26.29 5.35 9.57
CA THR A 381 25.05 4.91 10.20
C THR A 381 24.76 5.71 11.45
N CYS A 382 23.58 6.34 11.49
CA CYS A 382 23.17 7.21 12.58
C CYS A 382 21.75 6.90 13.07
N CYS A 383 21.47 7.24 14.32
CA CYS A 383 20.12 7.29 14.87
C CYS A 383 19.71 8.75 15.06
N LEU A 384 18.63 9.16 14.42
CA LEU A 384 18.00 10.46 14.63
C LEU A 384 16.90 10.32 15.68
N THR A 385 17.10 10.89 16.85
CA THR A 385 16.04 11.09 17.85
C THR A 385 15.49 12.50 17.71
N TYR A 386 14.16 12.66 17.58
CA TYR A 386 13.54 13.98 17.39
C TYR A 386 12.08 14.02 17.83
N SER A 387 11.63 15.22 18.20
CA SER A 387 10.23 15.57 18.41
C SER A 387 9.77 16.62 17.39
N GLY A 388 10.59 17.61 17.12
CA GLY A 388 10.38 18.69 16.15
C GLY A 388 10.93 18.37 14.77
N LEU A 389 10.16 18.73 13.72
CA LEU A 389 10.54 18.45 12.34
C LEU A 389 11.66 19.37 11.84
N ASP A 390 11.66 20.65 12.25
CA ASP A 390 12.68 21.62 11.86
C ASP A 390 14.07 21.24 12.36
N ASP A 391 14.17 20.78 13.61
CA ASP A 391 15.43 20.30 14.18
C ASP A 391 15.94 19.04 13.47
N ALA A 392 15.03 18.11 13.13
CA ALA A 392 15.39 16.92 12.38
C ALA A 392 15.96 17.28 10.99
N VAL A 393 15.30 18.19 10.29
CA VAL A 393 15.75 18.68 8.97
C VAL A 393 17.12 19.37 9.10
N ARG A 394 17.31 20.21 10.10
CA ARG A 394 18.59 20.91 10.34
C ARG A 394 19.73 19.90 10.57
N LEU A 395 19.55 18.95 11.50
CA LEU A 395 20.58 17.96 11.83
C LEU A 395 20.99 17.10 10.63
N ILE A 396 20.02 16.59 9.85
CA ILE A 396 20.33 15.81 8.64
C ILE A 396 21.01 16.70 7.58
N SER A 397 20.54 17.94 7.41
CA SER A 397 21.14 18.87 6.44
C SER A 397 22.58 19.24 6.80
N GLU A 398 22.91 19.33 8.08
CA GLU A 398 24.27 19.57 8.58
C GLU A 398 25.18 18.35 8.37
N ALA A 399 24.67 17.14 8.62
CA ALA A 399 25.43 15.90 8.47
C ALA A 399 25.69 15.51 7.00
N CYS A 400 24.82 15.94 6.07
CA CYS A 400 24.91 15.62 4.64
C CYS A 400 25.46 16.79 3.79
N ARG A 401 26.22 17.72 4.39
CA ARG A 401 26.86 18.84 3.67
C ARG A 401 28.00 18.41 2.77
#